data_7ea991b8bc478b0feff0e75fef5ba94c
#
_entry.id   7ea991b8bc478b0feff0e75fef5ba94c
#
_cell.length_a   1.000
_cell.length_b   1.000
_cell.length_c   1.000
_cell.angle_alpha   90.00
_cell.angle_beta   90.00
_cell.angle_gamma   90.00
#
_symmetry.space_group_name_H-M   'P 1'
#
loop_
_entity.id
_entity.type
_entity.pdbx_description
1 polymer ?
#
loop_
_entity_poly.entity_id
_entity_poly.type
_entity_poly.pdbx_seq_one_letter_code
_entity_poly.pdbx_strand_id
1 'polypeptide(L)'
;LYGKRFRPAPIRLGSPVVGRYADYVPEFQKTKRTAAQQAGLSFEKAVLKKLKAIYGTVEASPWLYYQTPKRSGICQPDALLWLADDHICIVEIKLSWMRPVRQKLMQFYGPVVAAIYPDAKLSYLQIYKNVKPSSHKKSLSIYGLDAMPLGKYKECQWLGI
;
A
#
# COMPACT_ATOMS: atom_id res chain seq x y z
N LEU A 1 15.91 -9.22 -7.26
CA LEU A 1 14.97 -8.10 -7.39
C LEU A 1 15.19 -7.01 -6.36
N TYR A 2 15.89 -7.31 -5.30
CA TYR A 2 16.38 -6.30 -4.38
C TYR A 2 17.63 -5.67 -4.99
N GLY A 3 17.63 -4.37 -5.18
CA GLY A 3 18.70 -3.64 -5.84
C GLY A 3 18.31 -3.05 -7.19
N LYS A 4 17.28 -3.56 -7.83
CA LYS A 4 16.66 -2.87 -8.94
C LYS A 4 15.36 -2.25 -8.46
N ARG A 5 15.25 -0.94 -8.57
CA ARG A 5 14.01 -0.22 -8.26
C ARG A 5 12.90 -0.77 -9.15
N PHE A 6 12.09 -1.65 -8.61
CA PHE A 6 10.89 -2.10 -9.29
C PHE A 6 9.91 -0.93 -9.31
N ARG A 7 9.73 -0.36 -10.49
CA ARG A 7 8.68 0.63 -10.73
C ARG A 7 7.60 -0.04 -11.56
N PRO A 8 6.53 -0.53 -10.93
CA PRO A 8 5.42 -1.06 -11.69
C PRO A 8 4.86 0.06 -12.58
N ALA A 9 4.75 -0.22 -13.86
CA ALA A 9 4.11 0.71 -14.77
C ALA A 9 2.62 0.81 -14.44
N PRO A 10 2.01 2.00 -14.54
CA PRO A 10 0.58 2.15 -14.32
C PRO A 10 -0.23 1.21 -15.21
N ILE A 11 -1.35 0.73 -14.69
CA ILE A 11 -2.33 0.00 -15.49
C ILE A 11 -3.16 1.04 -16.22
N ARG A 12 -3.25 0.90 -17.53
CA ARG A 12 -4.00 1.82 -18.37
C ARG A 12 -5.48 1.82 -17.96
N LEU A 13 -6.05 3.01 -17.82
CA LEU A 13 -7.47 3.15 -17.49
C LEU A 13 -8.33 2.38 -18.50
N GLY A 14 -9.25 1.56 -17.98
CA GLY A 14 -10.12 0.72 -18.79
C GLY A 14 -9.50 -0.57 -19.31
N SER A 15 -8.21 -0.83 -19.03
CA SER A 15 -7.60 -2.12 -19.37
C SER A 15 -8.25 -3.24 -18.56
N PRO A 16 -8.55 -4.40 -19.18
CA PRO A 16 -8.97 -5.57 -18.43
C PRO A 16 -7.87 -6.02 -17.47
N VAL A 17 -8.24 -6.24 -16.22
CA VAL A 17 -7.32 -6.72 -15.19
C VAL A 17 -7.91 -7.98 -14.57
N VAL A 18 -7.12 -9.04 -14.53
CA VAL A 18 -7.38 -10.21 -13.70
C VAL A 18 -6.52 -10.08 -12.44
N GLY A 19 -7.13 -10.27 -11.28
CA GLY A 19 -6.42 -10.22 -10.01
C GLY A 19 -6.85 -11.37 -9.12
N ARG A 20 -5.90 -11.88 -8.34
CA ARG A 20 -6.14 -12.90 -7.31
C ARG A 20 -5.00 -12.90 -6.31
N TYR A 21 -5.19 -13.56 -5.19
CA TYR A 21 -4.06 -13.82 -4.30
C TYR A 21 -3.06 -14.73 -5.01
N ALA A 22 -1.78 -14.48 -4.79
CA ALA A 22 -0.71 -15.29 -5.37
C ALA A 22 -0.68 -16.67 -4.70
N ASP A 23 -0.45 -17.71 -5.49
CA ASP A 23 -0.38 -19.09 -5.01
C ASP A 23 0.91 -19.41 -4.27
N TYR A 24 1.89 -18.52 -4.36
CA TYR A 24 3.22 -18.73 -3.77
C TYR A 24 3.81 -17.40 -3.32
N VAL A 25 4.70 -17.48 -2.35
CA VAL A 25 5.52 -16.33 -1.93
C VAL A 25 6.82 -16.39 -2.72
N PRO A 26 7.21 -15.29 -3.41
CA PRO A 26 8.46 -15.27 -4.16
C PRO A 26 9.67 -15.51 -3.25
N GLU A 27 10.60 -16.31 -3.73
CA GLU A 27 11.91 -16.46 -3.09
C GLU A 27 12.82 -15.31 -3.52
N PHE A 28 13.34 -14.61 -2.54
CA PHE A 28 14.31 -13.54 -2.76
C PHE A 28 15.65 -13.91 -2.17
N GLN A 29 16.73 -13.53 -2.86
CA GLN A 29 18.06 -13.64 -2.29
C GLN A 29 18.16 -12.77 -1.04
N LYS A 30 18.60 -13.36 0.06
CA LYS A 30 18.85 -12.63 1.30
C LYS A 30 20.11 -11.79 1.12
N THR A 31 19.95 -10.51 0.92
CA THR A 31 21.06 -9.56 0.93
C THR A 31 21.10 -8.83 2.26
N LYS A 32 22.31 -8.40 2.64
CA LYS A 32 22.49 -7.60 3.86
C LYS A 32 21.77 -6.27 3.70
N ARG A 33 20.88 -5.95 4.63
CA ARG A 33 20.14 -4.70 4.63
C ARG A 33 21.00 -3.52 5.08
N THR A 34 20.83 -2.38 4.43
CA THR A 34 21.41 -1.13 4.90
C THR A 34 20.67 -0.65 6.17
N ALA A 35 21.29 0.28 6.91
CA ALA A 35 20.65 0.90 8.08
C ALA A 35 19.32 1.59 7.70
N ALA A 36 19.27 2.25 6.53
CA ALA A 36 18.06 2.90 6.03
C ALA A 36 16.95 1.89 5.73
N GLN A 37 17.29 0.76 5.09
CA GLN A 37 16.32 -0.31 4.83
C GLN A 37 15.78 -0.92 6.13
N GLN A 38 16.64 -1.13 7.11
CA GLN A 38 16.26 -1.66 8.42
C GLN A 38 15.32 -0.69 9.16
N ALA A 39 15.61 0.61 9.11
CA ALA A 39 14.76 1.64 9.71
C ALA A 39 13.38 1.68 9.04
N GLY A 40 13.32 1.55 7.71
CA GLY A 40 12.07 1.47 6.97
C GLY A 40 11.21 0.28 7.36
N LEU A 41 11.83 -0.90 7.50
CA LEU A 41 11.14 -2.13 7.92
C LEU A 41 10.65 -2.04 9.36
N SER A 42 11.44 -1.47 10.26
CA SER A 42 11.04 -1.26 11.66
C SER A 42 9.84 -0.34 11.75
N PHE A 43 9.82 0.74 10.98
CA PHE A 43 8.67 1.65 10.91
C PHE A 43 7.43 0.93 10.37
N GLU A 44 7.56 0.20 9.28
CA GLU A 44 6.45 -0.57 8.68
C GLU A 44 5.85 -1.55 9.69
N LYS A 45 6.67 -2.32 10.40
CA LYS A 45 6.20 -3.24 11.43
C LYS A 45 5.45 -2.53 12.55
N ALA A 46 5.95 -1.39 13.01
CA ALA A 46 5.31 -0.60 14.06
C ALA A 46 3.95 -0.07 13.60
N VAL A 47 3.86 0.45 12.39
CA VAL A 47 2.61 0.94 11.80
C VAL A 47 1.58 -0.19 11.65
N LEU A 48 2.00 -1.33 11.10
CA LEU A 48 1.11 -2.49 10.94
C LEU A 48 0.57 -3.00 12.28
N LYS A 49 1.42 -3.06 13.29
CA LYS A 49 1.01 -3.41 14.66
C LYS A 49 -0.04 -2.44 15.20
N LYS A 50 0.16 -1.14 14.97
CA LYS A 50 -0.77 -0.10 15.42
C LYS A 50 -2.10 -0.18 14.69
N LEU A 51 -2.08 -0.37 13.38
CA LEU A 51 -3.30 -0.53 12.58
C LEU A 51 -4.12 -1.73 13.03
N LYS A 52 -3.47 -2.86 13.28
CA LYS A 52 -4.15 -4.05 13.80
C LYS A 52 -4.78 -3.84 15.18
N ALA A 53 -4.10 -3.07 16.02
CA ALA A 53 -4.63 -2.76 17.37
C ALA A 53 -5.85 -1.85 17.32
N ILE A 54 -5.89 -0.88 16.37
CA ILE A 54 -6.99 0.08 16.26
C ILE A 54 -8.17 -0.50 15.49
N TYR A 55 -7.91 -1.11 14.33
CA TYR A 55 -8.96 -1.47 13.36
C TYR A 55 -9.29 -2.96 13.33
N GLY A 56 -8.38 -3.80 13.78
CA GLY A 56 -8.58 -5.24 13.86
C GLY A 56 -8.46 -5.99 12.54
N THR A 57 -9.11 -5.53 11.49
CA THR A 57 -9.15 -6.21 10.19
C THR A 57 -8.13 -5.62 9.22
N VAL A 58 -6.91 -6.11 9.31
CA VAL A 58 -5.78 -5.67 8.49
C VAL A 58 -5.09 -6.89 7.91
N GLU A 59 -4.99 -6.94 6.58
CA GLU A 59 -4.11 -7.88 5.90
C GLU A 59 -2.74 -7.22 5.67
N ALA A 60 -1.72 -7.74 6.35
CA ALA A 60 -0.36 -7.22 6.24
C ALA A 60 0.36 -7.87 5.07
N SER A 61 0.90 -7.05 4.17
CA SER A 61 1.79 -7.48 3.10
C SER A 61 1.26 -8.64 2.24
N PRO A 62 0.01 -8.57 1.75
CA PRO A 62 -0.52 -9.66 0.94
C PRO A 62 0.20 -9.73 -0.41
N TRP A 63 0.49 -10.95 -0.85
CA TRP A 63 0.98 -11.18 -2.21
C TRP A 63 -0.19 -11.34 -3.17
N LEU A 64 -0.24 -10.47 -4.20
CA LEU A 64 -1.30 -10.46 -5.20
C LEU A 64 -0.73 -10.76 -6.56
N TYR A 65 -1.43 -11.62 -7.31
CA TYR A 65 -1.16 -11.86 -8.73
C TYR A 65 -2.05 -10.94 -9.56
N TYR A 66 -1.49 -10.42 -10.64
CA TYR A 66 -2.25 -9.65 -11.62
C TYR A 66 -1.89 -10.05 -13.04
N GLN A 67 -2.85 -9.88 -13.94
CA GLN A 67 -2.66 -10.08 -15.37
C GLN A 67 -3.43 -9.01 -16.14
N THR A 68 -2.75 -8.39 -17.09
CA THR A 68 -3.34 -7.51 -18.10
C THR A 68 -3.04 -8.07 -19.48
N PRO A 69 -3.64 -7.55 -20.58
CA PRO A 69 -3.30 -8.01 -21.93
C PRO A 69 -1.82 -7.87 -22.29
N LYS A 70 -1.10 -6.96 -21.62
CA LYS A 70 0.31 -6.66 -21.92
C LYS A 70 1.30 -7.32 -20.99
N ARG A 71 0.90 -7.69 -19.77
CA ARG A 71 1.83 -8.22 -18.77
C ARG A 71 1.12 -8.96 -17.65
N SER A 72 1.89 -9.75 -16.94
CA SER A 72 1.47 -10.37 -15.69
C SER A 72 2.59 -10.30 -14.67
N GLY A 73 2.25 -10.45 -13.41
CA GLY A 73 3.23 -10.45 -12.34
C GLY A 73 2.57 -10.56 -10.98
N ILE A 74 3.39 -10.33 -9.97
CA ILE A 74 2.95 -10.27 -8.59
C ILE A 74 3.31 -8.92 -7.99
N CYS A 75 2.49 -8.49 -7.03
CA CYS A 75 2.72 -7.25 -6.31
C CYS A 75 2.34 -7.43 -4.84
N GLN A 76 2.82 -6.52 -4.00
CA GLN A 76 2.62 -6.61 -2.56
C GLN A 76 2.35 -5.23 -1.99
N PRO A 77 1.07 -4.84 -1.83
CA PRO A 77 0.75 -3.67 -1.00
C PRO A 77 1.22 -3.89 0.43
N ASP A 78 1.55 -2.82 1.14
CA ASP A 78 1.96 -2.96 2.55
C ASP A 78 0.81 -3.44 3.43
N ALA A 79 -0.41 -2.98 3.16
CA ALA A 79 -1.60 -3.47 3.86
C ALA A 79 -2.87 -3.26 3.06
N LEU A 80 -3.84 -4.14 3.28
CA LEU A 80 -5.24 -3.91 2.96
C LEU A 80 -5.97 -3.73 4.29
N LEU A 81 -6.52 -2.55 4.51
CA LEU A 81 -7.25 -2.19 5.70
C LEU A 81 -8.75 -2.19 5.39
N TRP A 82 -9.49 -3.12 6.00
CA TRP A 82 -10.93 -3.21 5.85
C TRP A 82 -11.60 -2.26 6.83
N LEU A 83 -12.13 -1.14 6.33
CA LEU A 83 -12.82 -0.15 7.13
C LEU A 83 -14.30 -0.48 7.29
N ALA A 84 -14.83 -1.28 6.38
CA ALA A 84 -16.16 -1.87 6.42
C ALA A 84 -16.13 -3.14 5.55
N ASP A 85 -17.20 -3.93 5.54
CA ASP A 85 -17.26 -5.16 4.76
C ASP A 85 -17.08 -4.93 3.24
N ASP A 86 -17.45 -3.74 2.77
CA ASP A 86 -17.38 -3.33 1.38
C ASP A 86 -16.39 -2.17 1.12
N HIS A 87 -15.57 -1.80 2.11
CA HIS A 87 -14.62 -0.69 1.98
C HIS A 87 -13.21 -1.13 2.36
N ILE A 88 -12.34 -1.16 1.35
CA ILE A 88 -10.92 -1.50 1.52
C ILE A 88 -10.09 -0.24 1.32
N CYS A 89 -9.26 0.10 2.30
CA CYS A 89 -8.23 1.12 2.18
C CYS A 89 -6.91 0.43 1.85
N ILE A 90 -6.33 0.74 0.70
CA ILE A 90 -5.03 0.23 0.31
C ILE A 90 -3.97 1.14 0.89
N VAL A 91 -3.06 0.57 1.68
CA VAL A 91 -2.09 1.32 2.48
C VAL A 91 -0.67 1.05 1.97
N GLU A 92 0.08 2.13 1.79
CA GLU A 92 1.52 2.09 1.56
C GLU A 92 2.22 2.83 2.70
N ILE A 93 3.25 2.21 3.26
CA ILE A 93 3.97 2.70 4.43
C ILE A 93 5.38 3.07 4.02
N LYS A 94 5.77 4.32 4.26
CA LYS A 94 7.09 4.85 3.93
C LYS A 94 7.69 5.56 5.13
N LEU A 95 8.97 5.31 5.43
CA LEU A 95 9.66 6.05 6.48
C LEU A 95 9.67 7.55 6.16
N SER A 96 9.91 7.90 4.90
CA SER A 96 9.82 9.28 4.40
C SER A 96 8.74 9.39 3.35
N TRP A 97 7.99 10.49 3.39
CA TRP A 97 6.95 10.76 2.40
C TRP A 97 7.50 10.69 0.97
N MET A 98 6.77 10.03 0.08
CA MET A 98 7.15 9.85 -1.31
C MET A 98 6.00 10.20 -2.26
N ARG A 99 6.29 11.11 -3.19
CA ARG A 99 5.31 11.57 -4.19
C ARG A 99 4.75 10.44 -5.07
N PRO A 100 5.56 9.48 -5.58
CA PRO A 100 5.06 8.44 -6.47
C PRO A 100 4.07 7.46 -5.84
N VAL A 101 3.93 7.44 -4.52
CA VAL A 101 3.04 6.49 -3.83
C VAL A 101 1.59 6.67 -4.24
N ARG A 102 1.12 7.90 -4.42
CA ARG A 102 -0.24 8.15 -4.88
C ARG A 102 -0.56 7.44 -6.18
N GLN A 103 0.32 7.59 -7.18
CA GLN A 103 0.15 6.96 -8.48
C GLN A 103 0.20 5.43 -8.37
N LYS A 104 1.13 4.90 -7.60
CA LYS A 104 1.26 3.47 -7.35
C LYS A 104 -0.01 2.87 -6.75
N LEU A 105 -0.58 3.55 -5.75
CA LEU A 105 -1.82 3.11 -5.10
C LEU A 105 -3.01 3.16 -6.06
N MET A 106 -3.21 4.30 -6.72
CA MET A 106 -4.42 4.53 -7.51
C MET A 106 -4.37 3.86 -8.88
N GLN A 107 -3.19 3.78 -9.51
CA GLN A 107 -3.05 3.33 -10.90
C GLN A 107 -2.42 1.95 -11.04
N PHE A 108 -1.99 1.35 -9.94
CA PHE A 108 -1.45 -0.01 -9.98
C PHE A 108 -2.17 -0.92 -8.98
N TYR A 109 -2.01 -0.68 -7.69
CA TYR A 109 -2.64 -1.55 -6.67
C TYR A 109 -4.17 -1.47 -6.71
N GLY A 110 -4.73 -0.29 -6.94
CA GLY A 110 -6.18 -0.10 -7.00
C GLY A 110 -6.86 -1.01 -8.02
N PRO A 111 -6.45 -0.98 -9.29
CA PRO A 111 -7.02 -1.89 -10.31
C PRO A 111 -6.87 -3.37 -9.98
N VAL A 112 -5.76 -3.78 -9.39
CA VAL A 112 -5.54 -5.18 -9.00
C VAL A 112 -6.50 -5.59 -7.88
N VAL A 113 -6.61 -4.79 -6.84
CA VAL A 113 -7.52 -5.05 -5.71
C VAL A 113 -8.98 -5.01 -6.17
N ALA A 114 -9.33 -4.06 -7.04
CA ALA A 114 -10.68 -4.00 -7.61
C ALA A 114 -11.03 -5.25 -8.42
N ALA A 115 -10.06 -5.86 -9.09
CA ALA A 115 -10.27 -7.11 -9.81
C ALA A 115 -10.52 -8.31 -8.87
N ILE A 116 -9.89 -8.29 -7.68
CA ILE A 116 -10.08 -9.34 -6.67
C ILE A 116 -11.42 -9.15 -5.94
N TYR A 117 -11.75 -7.90 -5.62
CA TYR A 117 -12.95 -7.52 -4.86
C TYR A 117 -13.79 -6.52 -5.66
N PRO A 118 -14.49 -6.97 -6.72
CA PRO A 118 -15.20 -6.05 -7.63
C PRO A 118 -16.33 -5.26 -6.98
N ASP A 119 -16.89 -5.78 -5.88
CA ASP A 119 -17.97 -5.10 -5.15
C ASP A 119 -17.48 -4.16 -4.05
N ALA A 120 -16.19 -4.18 -3.76
CA ALA A 120 -15.61 -3.31 -2.75
C ALA A 120 -15.38 -1.91 -3.28
N LYS A 121 -15.59 -0.93 -2.41
CA LYS A 121 -15.19 0.46 -2.63
C LYS A 121 -13.78 0.64 -2.08
N LEU A 122 -12.96 1.39 -2.78
CA LEU A 122 -11.55 1.56 -2.46
C LEU A 122 -11.26 2.97 -1.99
N SER A 123 -10.31 3.09 -1.09
CA SER A 123 -9.62 4.33 -0.76
C SER A 123 -8.12 4.04 -0.64
N TYR A 124 -7.30 5.08 -0.59
CA TYR A 124 -5.86 4.97 -0.75
C TYR A 124 -5.16 5.82 0.30
N LEU A 125 -4.16 5.27 0.95
CA LEU A 125 -3.48 5.93 2.06
C LEU A 125 -1.99 5.71 2.03
N GLN A 126 -1.22 6.81 2.11
CA GLN A 126 0.19 6.75 2.45
C GLN A 126 0.36 7.11 3.93
N ILE A 127 1.00 6.21 4.70
CA ILE A 127 1.43 6.49 6.07
C ILE A 127 2.93 6.71 6.05
N TYR A 128 3.39 7.83 6.61
CA TYR A 128 4.80 8.19 6.63
C TYR A 128 5.19 8.82 7.96
N LYS A 129 6.50 8.86 8.24
CA LYS A 129 7.07 9.50 9.43
C LYS A 129 7.70 10.84 9.10
N ASN A 130 8.59 10.86 8.12
CA ASN A 130 9.39 12.03 7.78
C ASN A 130 8.90 12.69 6.50
N VAL A 131 8.87 14.01 6.49
CA VAL A 131 8.60 14.83 5.31
C VAL A 131 9.69 15.83 5.10
N LYS A 132 9.89 16.24 3.85
CA LYS A 132 10.72 17.40 3.55
C LYS A 132 10.06 18.66 4.15
N PRO A 133 10.84 19.61 4.74
CA PRO A 133 10.29 20.79 5.38
C PRO A 133 9.37 21.64 4.50
N SER A 134 9.54 21.60 3.18
CA SER A 134 8.70 22.31 2.21
C SER A 134 7.37 21.63 1.90
N SER A 135 7.14 20.43 2.42
CA SER A 135 5.95 19.62 2.11
C SER A 135 4.94 19.69 3.26
N HIS A 136 4.23 20.81 3.38
CA HIS A 136 3.15 20.94 4.35
C HIS A 136 1.85 20.49 3.71
N LYS A 137 1.46 19.25 3.99
CA LYS A 137 0.17 18.74 3.58
C LYS A 137 -0.65 18.39 4.79
N LYS A 138 -1.96 18.66 4.69
CA LYS A 138 -2.91 18.27 5.73
C LYS A 138 -2.93 16.75 5.84
N SER A 139 -2.57 16.24 7.01
CA SER A 139 -2.47 14.82 7.30
C SER A 139 -3.68 14.34 8.10
N LEU A 140 -4.14 13.12 7.81
CA LEU A 140 -5.13 12.46 8.65
C LEU A 140 -4.48 11.90 9.91
N SER A 141 -5.28 11.76 10.97
CA SER A 141 -4.88 10.99 12.15
C SER A 141 -4.99 9.50 11.86
N ILE A 142 -4.05 8.70 12.36
CA ILE A 142 -4.13 7.24 12.28
C ILE A 142 -5.35 6.68 13.02
N TYR A 143 -5.92 7.43 13.95
CA TYR A 143 -7.12 7.06 14.69
C TYR A 143 -8.42 7.42 13.96
N GLY A 144 -8.35 8.17 12.89
CA GLY A 144 -9.51 8.65 12.13
C GLY A 144 -9.64 8.08 10.73
N LEU A 145 -9.06 6.91 10.46
CA LEU A 145 -9.07 6.34 9.10
C LEU A 145 -10.42 5.74 8.70
N ASP A 146 -11.30 5.47 9.65
CA ASP A 146 -12.68 5.03 9.39
C ASP A 146 -13.51 6.10 8.63
N ALA A 147 -13.07 7.36 8.69
CA ALA A 147 -13.68 8.44 7.93
C ALA A 147 -13.03 8.67 6.55
N MET A 148 -12.24 7.71 6.05
CA MET A 148 -11.61 7.82 4.73
C MET A 148 -12.65 7.98 3.62
N PRO A 149 -12.53 9.04 2.78
CA PRO A 149 -13.45 9.22 1.67
C PRO A 149 -13.22 8.17 0.58
N LEU A 150 -14.30 7.60 0.07
CA LEU A 150 -14.26 6.60 -1.00
C LEU A 150 -13.66 7.19 -2.28
N GLY A 151 -12.83 6.40 -2.95
CA GLY A 151 -12.20 6.77 -4.22
C GLY A 151 -11.11 7.83 -4.10
N LYS A 152 -10.75 8.26 -2.89
CA LYS A 152 -9.79 9.33 -2.65
C LYS A 152 -8.48 8.82 -2.06
N TYR A 153 -7.42 9.54 -2.37
CA TYR A 153 -6.11 9.37 -1.76
C TYR A 153 -5.94 10.37 -0.62
N LYS A 154 -5.45 9.88 0.51
CA LYS A 154 -5.11 10.69 1.68
C LYS A 154 -3.73 10.31 2.22
N GLU A 155 -3.22 11.13 3.10
CA GLU A 155 -1.91 10.97 3.72
C GLU A 155 -2.06 11.05 5.23
N CYS A 156 -1.27 10.24 5.93
CA CYS A 156 -1.21 10.19 7.38
C CYS A 156 0.25 10.26 7.82
N GLN A 157 0.63 11.32 8.52
CA GLN A 157 1.92 11.37 9.20
C GLN A 157 1.77 10.75 10.58
N TRP A 158 2.56 9.72 10.87
CA TRP A 158 2.50 9.06 12.16
C TRP A 158 3.86 9.03 12.84
N LEU A 159 3.92 9.64 14.00
CA LEU A 159 5.13 9.80 14.82
C LEU A 159 5.12 8.93 16.08
N GLY A 160 4.05 8.21 16.33
CA GLY A 160 3.78 7.49 17.56
C GLY A 160 4.45 6.11 17.67
N ILE A 161 5.69 6.05 17.34
CA ILE A 161 6.45 4.80 17.48
C ILE A 161 7.08 4.74 18.87
#